data_8f0c4a3c2b24045f7bac415adfe54d9f
#
_entry.id   8f0c4a3c2b24045f7bac415adfe54d9f
#
_cell.length_a   1.000
_cell.length_b   1.000
_cell.length_c   1.000
_cell.angle_alpha   90.00
_cell.angle_beta   90.00
_cell.angle_gamma   90.00
#
_symmetry.space_group_name_H-M   'P 1'
#
loop_
_entity.id
_entity.type
_entity.pdbx_description
1 polymer ?
#
loop_
_entity_poly.entity_id
_entity_poly.type
_entity_poly.pdbx_seq_one_letter_code
_entity_poly.pdbx_strand_id
1 'polypeptide(L)'
;MDVSDCEQARKIVEELGDAVSFYKLGLELMMTGDYFGLLDWMLSKEKKVFADLKFFDIPSTVGAAVHRLKNRGASFVTVHGNQSIMEAAAENKGDHLKVLAVTALTSLDRGDLDDLGFDCDVGDLVLSRARRALEAGCDGVISSGMEVAKLREQIDNKLLVITPGIRPVDNKPSEDQKRVVTVTQAFKNG
;
A
#
# COMPACT_ATOMS: atom_id res chain seq x y z
N MET A 1 1.67 11.56 0.25
CA MET A 1 2.07 12.69 1.10
C MET A 1 3.33 12.27 1.84
N ASP A 2 4.47 12.56 1.25
CA ASP A 2 5.79 12.30 1.86
C ASP A 2 6.35 13.67 2.26
N VAL A 3 5.87 14.17 3.39
CA VAL A 3 6.18 15.48 3.98
C VAL A 3 6.43 15.33 5.48
N SER A 4 7.20 16.25 6.05
CA SER A 4 7.71 16.15 7.41
C SER A 4 6.67 16.34 8.51
N ASP A 5 5.52 16.99 8.20
CA ASP A 5 4.51 17.30 9.20
C ASP A 5 3.11 17.47 8.60
N CYS A 6 2.10 17.42 9.49
CA CYS A 6 0.69 17.52 9.10
C CYS A 6 0.28 18.93 8.65
N GLU A 7 0.97 19.99 9.07
CA GLU A 7 0.66 21.35 8.63
C GLU A 7 1.03 21.54 7.15
N GLN A 8 2.20 21.07 6.76
CA GLN A 8 2.63 21.05 5.36
C GLN A 8 1.69 20.20 4.50
N ALA A 9 1.26 19.04 5.03
CA ALA A 9 0.29 18.19 4.33
C ALA A 9 -1.04 18.95 4.07
N ARG A 10 -1.57 19.69 5.05
CA ARG A 10 -2.79 20.49 4.91
C ARG A 10 -2.62 21.57 3.84
N LYS A 11 -1.52 22.30 3.85
CA LYS A 11 -1.22 23.34 2.84
C LYS A 11 -1.23 22.76 1.41
N ILE A 12 -0.60 21.61 1.19
CA ILE A 12 -0.59 20.95 -0.12
C ILE A 12 -2.00 20.51 -0.54
N VAL A 13 -2.80 19.96 0.36
CA VAL A 13 -4.19 19.58 0.05
C VAL A 13 -5.03 20.79 -0.31
N GLU A 14 -4.88 21.91 0.38
CA GLU A 14 -5.58 23.16 0.08
C GLU A 14 -5.14 23.77 -1.26
N GLU A 15 -3.83 23.73 -1.56
CA GLU A 15 -3.27 24.21 -2.82
C GLU A 15 -3.77 23.39 -4.02
N LEU A 16 -3.83 22.06 -3.87
CA LEU A 16 -4.29 21.16 -4.93
C LEU A 16 -5.82 21.17 -5.09
N GLY A 17 -6.56 21.58 -4.08
CA GLY A 17 -8.01 21.71 -4.12
C GLY A 17 -8.70 20.49 -4.69
N ASP A 18 -9.57 20.69 -5.69
CA ASP A 18 -10.34 19.61 -6.32
C ASP A 18 -9.58 18.84 -7.40
N ALA A 19 -8.37 19.27 -7.77
CA ALA A 19 -7.53 18.55 -8.71
C ALA A 19 -7.10 17.17 -8.18
N VAL A 20 -7.03 17.00 -6.85
CA VAL A 20 -6.69 15.73 -6.21
C VAL A 20 -7.73 15.38 -5.15
N SER A 21 -8.29 14.17 -5.26
CA SER A 21 -9.33 13.67 -4.36
C SER A 21 -8.86 12.49 -3.47
N PHE A 22 -7.65 11.95 -3.70
CA PHE A 22 -7.16 10.75 -3.03
C PHE A 22 -5.71 10.90 -2.60
N TYR A 23 -5.43 10.73 -1.30
CA TYR A 23 -4.13 10.96 -0.69
C TYR A 23 -3.67 9.76 0.11
N LYS A 24 -2.38 9.41 -0.03
CA LYS A 24 -1.70 8.39 0.77
C LYS A 24 -0.96 9.07 1.93
N LEU A 25 -1.25 8.66 3.15
CA LEU A 25 -0.59 9.10 4.37
C LEU A 25 0.31 7.97 4.88
N GLY A 26 1.60 8.23 4.92
CA GLY A 26 2.63 7.25 5.28
C GLY A 26 2.98 7.24 6.77
N LEU A 27 3.97 6.39 7.10
CA LEU A 27 4.43 6.14 8.46
C LEU A 27 5.10 7.37 9.09
N GLU A 28 5.84 8.17 8.30
CA GLU A 28 6.47 9.40 8.78
C GLU A 28 5.44 10.37 9.37
N LEU A 29 4.35 10.63 8.65
CA LEU A 29 3.25 11.46 9.15
C LEU A 29 2.58 10.87 10.39
N MET A 30 2.51 9.54 10.53
CA MET A 30 1.98 8.90 11.72
C MET A 30 2.75 9.28 12.97
N MET A 31 4.07 9.52 12.84
CA MET A 31 4.95 9.87 13.95
C MET A 31 4.93 11.36 14.31
N THR A 32 4.21 12.21 13.56
CA THR A 32 4.16 13.66 13.82
C THR A 32 3.14 14.08 14.91
N GLY A 33 2.34 13.13 15.40
CA GLY A 33 1.41 13.34 16.52
C GLY A 33 -0.02 13.74 16.15
N ASP A 34 -0.29 14.30 14.96
CA ASP A 34 -1.65 14.70 14.52
C ASP A 34 -2.16 13.94 13.29
N TYR A 35 -1.67 12.74 13.08
CA TYR A 35 -2.05 11.90 11.92
C TYR A 35 -3.57 11.70 11.79
N PHE A 36 -4.23 11.36 12.88
CA PHE A 36 -5.67 11.12 12.86
C PHE A 36 -6.48 12.41 12.74
N GLY A 37 -5.99 13.52 13.28
CA GLY A 37 -6.58 14.83 13.04
C GLY A 37 -6.47 15.26 11.57
N LEU A 38 -5.34 14.98 10.92
CA LEU A 38 -5.17 15.19 9.48
C LEU A 38 -6.12 14.28 8.66
N LEU A 39 -6.23 13.00 9.00
CA LEU A 39 -7.13 12.06 8.34
C LEU A 39 -8.58 12.54 8.44
N ASP A 40 -9.07 12.83 9.64
CA ASP A 40 -10.44 13.28 9.89
C ASP A 40 -10.73 14.62 9.15
N TRP A 41 -9.76 15.54 9.12
CA TRP A 41 -9.86 16.79 8.38
C TRP A 41 -9.95 16.56 6.87
N MET A 42 -9.13 15.65 6.28
CA MET A 42 -9.21 15.30 4.86
C MET A 42 -10.57 14.72 4.49
N LEU A 43 -11.11 13.84 5.33
CA LEU A 43 -12.46 13.28 5.13
C LEU A 43 -13.55 14.36 5.18
N SER A 44 -13.42 15.35 6.06
CA SER A 44 -14.34 16.51 6.12
C SER A 44 -14.30 17.37 4.85
N LYS A 45 -13.21 17.28 4.08
CA LYS A 45 -13.03 17.91 2.77
C LYS A 45 -13.39 16.97 1.60
N GLU A 46 -14.12 15.88 1.87
CA GLU A 46 -14.51 14.86 0.89
C GLU A 46 -13.33 14.20 0.16
N LYS A 47 -12.13 14.26 0.76
CA LYS A 47 -10.95 13.57 0.23
C LYS A 47 -10.91 12.13 0.72
N LYS A 48 -10.47 11.21 -0.13
CA LYS A 48 -10.21 9.81 0.24
C LYS A 48 -8.82 9.65 0.81
N VAL A 49 -8.68 8.79 1.81
CA VAL A 49 -7.41 8.57 2.51
C VAL A 49 -6.98 7.12 2.42
N PHE A 50 -5.76 6.92 2.00
CA PHE A 50 -5.03 5.67 2.04
C PHE A 50 -4.03 5.69 3.21
N ALA A 51 -4.28 4.91 4.27
CA ALA A 51 -3.38 4.75 5.41
C ALA A 51 -2.29 3.72 5.08
N ASP A 52 -1.13 4.20 4.60
CA ASP A 52 -0.01 3.34 4.20
C ASP A 52 0.96 3.11 5.39
N LEU A 53 0.50 2.34 6.38
CA LEU A 53 1.21 2.10 7.64
C LEU A 53 1.87 0.72 7.71
N LYS A 54 1.61 -0.14 6.73
CA LYS A 54 2.21 -1.48 6.57
C LYS A 54 2.20 -2.28 7.87
N PHE A 55 1.01 -2.44 8.47
CA PHE A 55 0.87 -3.12 9.76
C PHE A 55 1.52 -4.50 9.75
N PHE A 56 2.42 -4.70 10.70
CA PHE A 56 3.14 -5.94 10.90
C PHE A 56 3.29 -6.22 12.40
N ASP A 57 2.33 -6.97 12.93
CA ASP A 57 2.25 -7.36 14.34
C ASP A 57 1.49 -8.69 14.43
N ILE A 58 1.26 -9.22 15.64
CA ILE A 58 0.43 -10.41 15.81
C ILE A 58 -0.98 -10.16 15.23
N PRO A 59 -1.63 -11.21 14.67
CA PRO A 59 -2.88 -11.06 13.91
C PRO A 59 -3.98 -10.31 14.63
N SER A 60 -4.20 -10.57 15.94
CA SER A 60 -5.22 -9.89 16.74
C SER A 60 -4.99 -8.38 16.86
N THR A 61 -3.74 -7.95 16.98
CA THR A 61 -3.38 -6.52 17.03
C THR A 61 -3.63 -5.84 15.70
N VAL A 62 -3.25 -6.51 14.59
CA VAL A 62 -3.50 -5.98 13.24
C VAL A 62 -5.00 -5.90 12.95
N GLY A 63 -5.77 -6.94 13.27
CA GLY A 63 -7.23 -6.91 13.14
C GLY A 63 -7.87 -5.77 13.91
N ALA A 64 -7.47 -5.54 15.16
CA ALA A 64 -7.95 -4.42 15.97
C ALA A 64 -7.57 -3.04 15.36
N ALA A 65 -6.36 -2.89 14.84
CA ALA A 65 -5.92 -1.66 14.18
C ALA A 65 -6.73 -1.37 12.90
N VAL A 66 -6.97 -2.38 12.07
CA VAL A 66 -7.80 -2.30 10.86
C VAL A 66 -9.24 -1.91 11.22
N HIS A 67 -9.81 -2.52 12.25
CA HIS A 67 -11.14 -2.17 12.76
C HIS A 67 -11.23 -0.68 13.18
N ARG A 68 -10.19 -0.16 13.82
CA ARG A 68 -10.14 1.27 14.20
C ARG A 68 -10.10 2.19 12.98
N LEU A 69 -9.28 1.87 11.97
CA LEU A 69 -9.22 2.64 10.72
C LEU A 69 -10.53 2.59 9.93
N LYS A 70 -11.19 1.43 9.88
CA LYS A 70 -12.53 1.29 9.29
C LYS A 70 -13.50 2.31 9.89
N ASN A 71 -13.54 2.39 11.21
CA ASN A 71 -14.46 3.28 11.93
C ASN A 71 -14.12 4.77 11.77
N ARG A 72 -12.91 5.10 11.30
CA ARG A 72 -12.51 6.48 10.94
C ARG A 72 -12.80 6.85 9.48
N GLY A 73 -13.23 5.90 8.65
CA GLY A 73 -13.57 6.18 7.26
C GLY A 73 -12.40 6.18 6.28
N ALA A 74 -11.23 5.64 6.64
CA ALA A 74 -10.14 5.43 5.69
C ALA A 74 -10.59 4.55 4.53
N SER A 75 -10.09 4.83 3.31
CA SER A 75 -10.46 4.09 2.10
C SER A 75 -9.58 2.87 1.88
N PHE A 76 -8.28 2.98 2.16
CA PHE A 76 -7.31 1.89 2.04
C PHE A 76 -6.41 1.81 3.26
N VAL A 77 -5.94 0.60 3.55
CA VAL A 77 -4.89 0.32 4.54
C VAL A 77 -3.94 -0.74 4.02
N THR A 78 -2.64 -0.63 4.35
CA THR A 78 -1.64 -1.67 4.05
C THR A 78 -1.35 -2.53 5.27
N VAL A 79 -1.21 -3.84 5.02
CA VAL A 79 -0.73 -4.84 5.99
C VAL A 79 0.37 -5.68 5.34
N HIS A 80 1.24 -6.30 6.14
CA HIS A 80 2.23 -7.24 5.58
C HIS A 80 1.57 -8.53 5.06
N GLY A 81 2.19 -9.11 4.01
CA GLY A 81 1.69 -10.29 3.28
C GLY A 81 1.92 -11.63 3.98
N ASN A 82 1.84 -11.67 5.31
CA ASN A 82 1.84 -12.89 6.12
C ASN A 82 0.40 -13.41 6.24
N GLN A 83 0.19 -14.71 6.04
CA GLN A 83 -1.14 -15.33 5.93
C GLN A 83 -2.10 -14.90 7.05
N SER A 84 -1.73 -15.17 8.31
CA SER A 84 -2.58 -14.88 9.46
C SER A 84 -2.84 -13.38 9.70
N ILE A 85 -1.91 -12.51 9.27
CA ILE A 85 -2.09 -11.05 9.31
C ILE A 85 -3.14 -10.62 8.28
N MET A 86 -3.04 -11.14 7.05
CA MET A 86 -3.99 -10.85 5.99
C MET A 86 -5.41 -11.31 6.33
N GLU A 87 -5.56 -12.53 6.86
CA GLU A 87 -6.83 -13.07 7.32
C GLU A 87 -7.48 -12.18 8.40
N ALA A 88 -6.73 -11.86 9.46
CA ALA A 88 -7.22 -10.99 10.53
C ALA A 88 -7.58 -9.58 10.04
N ALA A 89 -6.83 -9.02 9.10
CA ALA A 89 -7.13 -7.73 8.49
C ALA A 89 -8.41 -7.79 7.64
N ALA A 90 -8.55 -8.82 6.80
CA ALA A 90 -9.72 -9.01 5.94
C ALA A 90 -11.01 -9.21 6.74
N GLU A 91 -10.97 -9.98 7.83
CA GLU A 91 -12.11 -10.17 8.74
C GLU A 91 -12.60 -8.87 9.39
N ASN A 92 -11.70 -7.91 9.60
CA ASN A 92 -11.97 -6.69 10.35
C ASN A 92 -12.18 -5.42 9.49
N LYS A 93 -12.02 -5.49 8.17
CA LYS A 93 -12.11 -4.33 7.26
C LYS A 93 -13.53 -3.78 7.06
N GLY A 94 -14.55 -4.62 7.18
CA GLY A 94 -15.95 -4.26 6.80
C GLY A 94 -16.09 -4.01 5.30
N ASP A 95 -17.11 -3.23 4.90
CA ASP A 95 -17.51 -3.09 3.49
C ASP A 95 -16.79 -1.95 2.76
N HIS A 96 -16.29 -0.95 3.48
CA HIS A 96 -15.77 0.28 2.88
C HIS A 96 -14.25 0.37 2.86
N LEU A 97 -13.57 -0.12 3.90
CA LEU A 97 -12.11 -0.12 3.99
C LEU A 97 -11.54 -1.26 3.15
N LYS A 98 -10.65 -0.94 2.23
CA LYS A 98 -9.94 -1.93 1.42
C LYS A 98 -8.57 -2.24 2.01
N VAL A 99 -8.32 -3.54 2.20
CA VAL A 99 -7.03 -4.06 2.70
C VAL A 99 -6.13 -4.41 1.53
N LEU A 100 -4.93 -3.83 1.53
CA LEU A 100 -3.88 -4.08 0.55
C LEU A 100 -2.71 -4.81 1.24
N ALA A 101 -2.39 -6.01 0.77
CA ALA A 101 -1.26 -6.77 1.29
C ALA A 101 0.06 -6.35 0.62
N VAL A 102 1.08 -6.02 1.41
CA VAL A 102 2.43 -5.78 0.91
C VAL A 102 3.06 -7.13 0.58
N THR A 103 3.26 -7.40 -0.71
CA THR A 103 3.84 -8.67 -1.19
C THR A 103 5.33 -8.74 -0.88
N ALA A 104 6.09 -7.77 -1.37
CA ALA A 104 7.49 -7.51 -1.04
C ALA A 104 7.73 -6.01 -1.15
N LEU A 105 8.51 -5.44 -0.25
CA LEU A 105 8.90 -4.04 -0.39
C LEU A 105 9.67 -3.85 -1.70
N THR A 106 9.40 -2.77 -2.42
CA THR A 106 10.03 -2.50 -3.73
C THR A 106 11.52 -2.16 -3.63
N SER A 107 12.00 -1.96 -2.41
CA SER A 107 13.43 -1.83 -2.09
C SER A 107 14.17 -3.16 -1.99
N LEU A 108 13.44 -4.29 -1.81
CA LEU A 108 14.06 -5.61 -1.65
C LEU A 108 14.53 -6.20 -2.99
N ASP A 109 15.68 -6.85 -2.96
CA ASP A 109 16.22 -7.68 -4.02
C ASP A 109 16.48 -9.13 -3.55
N ARG A 110 17.11 -9.96 -4.37
CA ARG A 110 17.38 -11.37 -4.03
C ARG A 110 18.28 -11.49 -2.79
N GLY A 111 19.29 -10.64 -2.63
CA GLY A 111 20.19 -10.66 -1.48
C GLY A 111 19.45 -10.36 -0.18
N ASP A 112 18.54 -9.37 -0.20
CA ASP A 112 17.70 -9.07 0.96
C ASP A 112 16.78 -10.25 1.34
N LEU A 113 16.30 -11.03 0.35
CA LEU A 113 15.49 -12.22 0.61
C LEU A 113 16.31 -13.34 1.25
N ASP A 114 17.57 -13.53 0.83
CA ASP A 114 18.48 -14.50 1.45
C ASP A 114 18.73 -14.15 2.91
N ASP A 115 18.96 -12.88 3.24
CA ASP A 115 19.14 -12.40 4.62
C ASP A 115 17.89 -12.63 5.48
N LEU A 116 16.70 -12.58 4.85
CA LEU A 116 15.42 -12.90 5.50
C LEU A 116 15.12 -14.41 5.57
N GLY A 117 15.97 -15.26 5.01
CA GLY A 117 15.82 -16.71 5.00
C GLY A 117 14.85 -17.25 3.94
N PHE A 118 14.54 -16.47 2.89
CA PHE A 118 13.73 -16.95 1.77
C PHE A 118 14.61 -17.53 0.66
N ASP A 119 14.39 -18.78 0.32
CA ASP A 119 15.05 -19.45 -0.82
C ASP A 119 14.19 -19.38 -2.08
N CYS A 120 13.90 -18.16 -2.55
CA CYS A 120 13.14 -17.91 -3.77
C CYS A 120 13.45 -16.53 -4.36
N ASP A 121 13.10 -16.31 -5.61
CA ASP A 121 13.18 -15.00 -6.23
C ASP A 121 12.06 -14.07 -5.75
N VAL A 122 12.30 -12.74 -5.83
CA VAL A 122 11.31 -11.72 -5.43
C VAL A 122 9.99 -11.89 -6.18
N GLY A 123 10.04 -12.23 -7.48
CA GLY A 123 8.85 -12.46 -8.29
C GLY A 123 8.00 -13.63 -7.78
N ASP A 124 8.63 -14.74 -7.39
CA ASP A 124 7.94 -15.90 -6.85
C ASP A 124 7.31 -15.62 -5.49
N LEU A 125 8.01 -14.89 -4.63
CA LEU A 125 7.45 -14.42 -3.34
C LEU A 125 6.23 -13.52 -3.58
N VAL A 126 6.32 -12.59 -4.53
CA VAL A 126 5.21 -11.69 -4.88
C VAL A 126 3.99 -12.47 -5.34
N LEU A 127 4.16 -13.42 -6.28
CA LEU A 127 3.06 -14.25 -6.79
C LEU A 127 2.44 -15.12 -5.68
N SER A 128 3.27 -15.75 -4.86
CA SER A 128 2.81 -16.57 -3.72
C SER A 128 1.99 -15.74 -2.74
N ARG A 129 2.48 -14.56 -2.35
CA ARG A 129 1.77 -13.68 -1.42
C ARG A 129 0.51 -13.06 -2.01
N ALA A 130 0.51 -12.71 -3.29
CA ALA A 130 -0.66 -12.18 -3.98
C ALA A 130 -1.80 -13.20 -4.05
N ARG A 131 -1.49 -14.47 -4.34
CA ARG A 131 -2.49 -15.56 -4.32
C ARG A 131 -3.09 -15.72 -2.93
N ARG A 132 -2.27 -15.77 -1.90
CA ARG A 132 -2.72 -15.87 -0.50
C ARG A 132 -3.51 -14.64 -0.05
N ALA A 133 -3.17 -13.43 -0.54
CA ALA A 133 -3.92 -12.22 -0.26
C ALA A 133 -5.36 -12.32 -0.81
N LEU A 134 -5.51 -12.82 -2.04
CA LEU A 134 -6.83 -13.06 -2.63
C LEU A 134 -7.61 -14.11 -1.83
N GLU A 135 -6.98 -15.23 -1.49
CA GLU A 135 -7.59 -16.32 -0.70
C GLU A 135 -8.00 -15.86 0.71
N ALA A 136 -7.20 -15.00 1.36
CA ALA A 136 -7.49 -14.40 2.65
C ALA A 136 -8.58 -13.33 2.62
N GLY A 137 -9.07 -12.93 1.44
CA GLY A 137 -10.10 -11.90 1.28
C GLY A 137 -9.60 -10.46 1.30
N CYS A 138 -8.30 -10.23 1.07
CA CYS A 138 -7.78 -8.89 0.81
C CYS A 138 -8.32 -8.34 -0.51
N ASP A 139 -8.46 -7.02 -0.61
CA ASP A 139 -8.97 -6.36 -1.82
C ASP A 139 -7.87 -6.16 -2.87
N GLY A 140 -6.61 -6.18 -2.46
CA GLY A 140 -5.50 -5.96 -3.36
C GLY A 140 -4.13 -6.16 -2.73
N VAL A 141 -3.12 -5.80 -3.50
CA VAL A 141 -1.71 -5.91 -3.10
C VAL A 141 -0.93 -4.64 -3.44
N ILE A 142 0.15 -4.43 -2.70
CA ILE A 142 1.24 -3.52 -3.09
C ILE A 142 2.31 -4.37 -3.77
N SER A 143 2.69 -3.99 -4.99
CA SER A 143 3.70 -4.69 -5.78
C SER A 143 4.44 -3.70 -6.68
N SER A 144 5.61 -4.06 -7.21
CA SER A 144 6.25 -3.25 -8.25
C SER A 144 5.48 -3.35 -9.57
N GLY A 145 5.54 -2.29 -10.36
CA GLY A 145 4.98 -2.31 -11.72
C GLY A 145 5.58 -3.38 -12.64
N MET A 146 6.73 -3.96 -12.27
CA MET A 146 7.38 -5.05 -13.03
C MET A 146 6.61 -6.38 -12.93
N GLU A 147 5.96 -6.65 -11.80
CA GLU A 147 5.24 -7.91 -11.57
C GLU A 147 3.77 -7.86 -12.02
N VAL A 148 3.21 -6.68 -12.33
CA VAL A 148 1.78 -6.51 -12.62
C VAL A 148 1.29 -7.44 -13.73
N ALA A 149 2.01 -7.53 -14.85
CA ALA A 149 1.62 -8.41 -15.96
C ALA A 149 1.46 -9.87 -15.53
N LYS A 150 2.42 -10.39 -14.73
CA LYS A 150 2.35 -11.76 -14.18
C LYS A 150 1.20 -11.92 -13.17
N LEU A 151 0.94 -10.90 -12.35
CA LEU A 151 -0.19 -10.91 -11.41
C LEU A 151 -1.53 -10.99 -12.16
N ARG A 152 -1.69 -10.22 -13.25
CA ARG A 152 -2.89 -10.26 -14.09
C ARG A 152 -3.08 -11.61 -14.79
N GLU A 153 -1.99 -12.18 -15.30
CA GLU A 153 -2.00 -13.49 -15.98
C GLU A 153 -2.29 -14.65 -15.03
N GLN A 154 -1.70 -14.66 -13.83
CA GLN A 154 -1.64 -15.85 -12.98
C GLN A 154 -2.53 -15.80 -11.74
N ILE A 155 -3.06 -14.65 -11.36
CA ILE A 155 -3.86 -14.51 -10.14
C ILE A 155 -5.31 -14.14 -10.49
N ASP A 156 -5.61 -12.86 -10.64
CA ASP A 156 -6.96 -12.38 -10.90
C ASP A 156 -6.95 -10.91 -11.37
N ASN A 157 -7.82 -10.60 -12.34
CA ASN A 157 -8.01 -9.23 -12.83
C ASN A 157 -8.80 -8.33 -11.85
N LYS A 158 -9.50 -8.90 -10.87
CA LYS A 158 -10.26 -8.15 -9.86
C LYS A 158 -9.39 -7.70 -8.69
N LEU A 159 -8.24 -8.34 -8.48
CA LEU A 159 -7.30 -7.94 -7.42
C LEU A 159 -6.75 -6.55 -7.71
N LEU A 160 -6.92 -5.62 -6.79
CA LEU A 160 -6.32 -4.29 -6.92
C LEU A 160 -4.79 -4.42 -6.82
N VAL A 161 -4.08 -3.81 -7.76
CA VAL A 161 -2.61 -3.76 -7.71
C VAL A 161 -2.17 -2.30 -7.63
N ILE A 162 -1.61 -1.93 -6.49
CA ILE A 162 -1.09 -0.57 -6.27
C ILE A 162 0.42 -0.62 -6.41
N THR A 163 0.95 0.19 -7.32
CA THR A 163 2.36 0.15 -7.71
C THR A 163 3.10 1.43 -7.30
N PRO A 164 3.94 1.39 -6.27
CA PRO A 164 4.92 2.45 -6.05
C PRO A 164 6.04 2.38 -7.09
N GLY A 165 6.90 3.39 -7.13
CA GLY A 165 8.05 3.40 -8.03
C GLY A 165 7.71 3.73 -9.49
N ILE A 166 6.60 4.40 -9.75
CA ILE A 166 6.28 4.94 -11.07
C ILE A 166 7.04 6.25 -11.27
N ARG A 167 7.82 6.34 -12.35
CA ARG A 167 8.64 7.52 -12.66
C ARG A 167 8.45 7.94 -14.12
N PRO A 168 8.53 9.24 -14.45
CA PRO A 168 8.69 9.70 -15.82
C PRO A 168 9.94 9.09 -16.45
N VAL A 169 9.96 9.00 -17.80
CA VAL A 169 11.01 8.32 -18.58
C VAL A 169 12.43 8.85 -18.27
N ASP A 170 12.54 10.16 -17.95
CA ASP A 170 13.82 10.84 -17.76
C ASP A 170 14.31 10.90 -16.31
N ASN A 171 13.54 10.35 -15.35
CA ASN A 171 13.95 10.33 -13.94
C ASN A 171 14.81 9.12 -13.64
N LYS A 172 16.02 9.37 -13.11
CA LYS A 172 16.87 8.31 -12.54
C LYS A 172 16.12 7.65 -11.37
N PRO A 173 16.31 6.34 -11.14
CA PRO A 173 15.80 5.68 -9.95
C PRO A 173 16.24 6.46 -8.70
N SER A 174 15.32 6.73 -7.78
CA SER A 174 15.72 7.21 -6.46
C SER A 174 16.42 6.06 -5.72
N GLU A 175 17.35 6.37 -4.85
CA GLU A 175 18.16 5.37 -4.13
C GLU A 175 17.30 4.34 -3.39
N ASP A 176 16.08 4.70 -2.98
CA ASP A 176 15.16 3.85 -2.22
C ASP A 176 14.32 2.89 -3.07
N GLN A 177 14.26 3.06 -4.40
CA GLN A 177 13.39 2.28 -5.28
C GLN A 177 14.23 1.51 -6.31
N LYS A 178 14.50 0.23 -6.04
CA LYS A 178 15.28 -0.64 -6.93
C LYS A 178 14.46 -1.11 -8.17
N ARG A 179 13.12 -1.13 -8.08
CA ARG A 179 12.22 -1.67 -9.11
C ARG A 179 11.23 -0.61 -9.58
N VAL A 180 11.61 0.13 -10.62
CA VAL A 180 10.83 1.25 -11.18
C VAL A 180 10.33 0.93 -12.59
N VAL A 181 9.18 1.48 -12.96
CA VAL A 181 8.62 1.45 -14.31
C VAL A 181 8.12 2.82 -14.73
N THR A 182 8.00 3.06 -16.04
CA THR A 182 7.42 4.30 -16.56
C THR A 182 5.91 4.31 -16.41
N VAL A 183 5.30 5.49 -16.45
CA VAL A 183 3.84 5.66 -16.44
C VAL A 183 3.19 4.84 -17.57
N THR A 184 3.72 4.97 -18.80
CA THR A 184 3.21 4.21 -19.95
C THR A 184 3.28 2.70 -19.73
N GLN A 185 4.38 2.20 -19.17
CA GLN A 185 4.53 0.77 -18.90
C GLN A 185 3.58 0.30 -17.80
N ALA A 186 3.39 1.10 -16.76
CA ALA A 186 2.45 0.77 -15.69
C ALA A 186 1.01 0.57 -16.23
N PHE A 187 0.53 1.48 -17.08
CA PHE A 187 -0.79 1.34 -17.72
C PHE A 187 -0.88 0.17 -18.70
N LYS A 188 0.20 -0.14 -19.44
CA LYS A 188 0.21 -1.31 -20.35
C LYS A 188 0.17 -2.65 -19.60
N ASN A 189 0.74 -2.69 -18.41
CA ASN A 189 0.78 -3.90 -17.59
C ASN A 189 -0.55 -4.18 -16.88
N GLY A 190 -1.50 -3.24 -16.85
CA GLY A 190 -2.82 -3.38 -16.20
C GLY A 190 -2.85 -2.89 -14.78
#